data_53b6b4a7d9a054a98c88818d25efa40e
#
_entry.id   53b6b4a7d9a054a98c88818d25efa40e
#
_cell.length_a   1.000
_cell.length_b   1.000
_cell.length_c   1.000
_cell.angle_alpha   90.00
_cell.angle_beta   90.00
_cell.angle_gamma   90.00
#
_symmetry.space_group_name_H-M   'P 1'
#
loop_
_entity.id
_entity.type
_entity.pdbx_description
1 polymer ?
#
loop_
_entity_poly.entity_id
_entity_poly.type
_entity_poly.pdbx_seq_one_letter_code
_entity_poly.pdbx_strand_id
1 'polypeptide(L)'
;ILNRLHDRNETLYYRVLIDNIKDFAPIIYTPTVGLVCENYSGLFRRPRGMYFSAKDKGEMMSMIYNWPAEKVDMIVVTDGSRILGLGDLGVQGIGIPIGKLDVYVAAAGINPQKVLPIMLDVGTNNEKL
;
A
#
# COMPACT_ATOMS: atom_id res chain seq x y z
N ILE A 1 12.12 4.86 -9.48
CA ILE A 1 13.28 5.30 -8.68
C ILE A 1 12.92 5.29 -7.20
N LEU A 2 11.88 5.99 -6.76
CA LEU A 2 11.48 6.06 -5.34
C LEU A 2 11.19 4.69 -4.72
N ASN A 3 10.53 3.79 -5.42
CA ASN A 3 10.26 2.46 -4.93
C ASN A 3 11.54 1.66 -4.67
N ARG A 4 12.53 1.78 -5.55
CA ARG A 4 13.84 1.15 -5.34
C ARG A 4 14.60 1.75 -4.16
N LEU A 5 14.47 3.04 -3.93
CA LEU A 5 15.04 3.70 -2.76
C LEU A 5 14.39 3.20 -1.47
N HIS A 6 13.06 3.06 -1.46
CA HIS A 6 12.33 2.50 -0.32
C HIS A 6 12.82 1.09 0.04
N ASP A 7 13.03 0.24 -0.97
CA ASP A 7 13.49 -1.14 -0.76
C ASP A 7 14.94 -1.22 -0.24
N ARG A 8 15.78 -0.24 -0.59
CA ARG A 8 17.20 -0.20 -0.20
C ARG A 8 17.47 0.54 1.09
N ASN A 9 16.79 1.65 1.30
CA ASN A 9 17.00 2.52 2.45
C ASN A 9 15.72 3.29 2.78
N GLU A 10 14.89 2.70 3.62
CA GLU A 10 13.60 3.25 4.02
C GLU A 10 13.75 4.60 4.73
N THR A 11 14.75 4.76 5.60
CA THR A 11 14.99 6.02 6.30
C THR A 11 15.27 7.16 5.33
N LEU A 12 16.14 6.93 4.35
CA LEU A 12 16.45 7.93 3.32
C LEU A 12 15.23 8.23 2.44
N TYR A 13 14.46 7.20 2.08
CA TYR A 13 13.24 7.37 1.30
C TYR A 13 12.27 8.34 1.98
N TYR A 14 11.95 8.12 3.25
CA TYR A 14 11.04 9.01 3.97
C TYR A 14 11.64 10.39 4.23
N ARG A 15 12.95 10.49 4.42
CA ARG A 15 13.60 11.80 4.54
C ARG A 15 13.46 12.61 3.27
N VAL A 16 13.69 12.00 2.12
CA VAL A 16 13.50 12.65 0.80
C VAL A 16 12.06 13.08 0.60
N LEU A 17 11.07 12.23 0.97
CA LEU A 17 9.66 12.58 0.88
C LEU A 17 9.28 13.75 1.76
N ILE A 18 9.69 13.74 3.03
CA ILE A 18 9.36 14.80 4.00
C ILE A 18 9.93 16.14 3.54
N ASP A 19 11.18 16.17 3.12
CA ASP A 19 11.85 17.41 2.70
C ASP A 19 11.27 17.98 1.39
N ASN A 20 10.61 17.16 0.58
CA ASN A 20 10.10 17.53 -0.74
C ASN A 20 8.64 17.11 -0.96
N ILE A 21 7.82 17.08 0.08
CA ILE A 21 6.47 16.51 0.03
C ILE A 21 5.56 17.15 -1.03
N LYS A 22 5.71 18.45 -1.26
CA LYS A 22 4.91 19.16 -2.27
C LYS A 22 5.14 18.63 -3.67
N ASP A 23 6.39 18.29 -3.99
CA ASP A 23 6.77 17.79 -5.31
C ASP A 23 6.50 16.29 -5.45
N PHE A 24 6.64 15.53 -4.39
CA PHE A 24 6.52 14.07 -4.43
C PHE A 24 5.13 13.53 -4.10
N ALA A 25 4.27 14.29 -3.42
CA ALA A 25 2.92 13.82 -3.10
C ALA A 25 2.14 13.31 -4.34
N PRO A 26 2.12 14.00 -5.50
CA PRO A 26 1.46 13.48 -6.69
C PRO A 26 2.09 12.22 -7.29
N ILE A 27 3.33 11.93 -6.93
CA ILE A 27 4.09 10.77 -7.41
C ILE A 27 3.82 9.54 -6.52
N ILE A 28 3.78 9.73 -5.20
CA ILE A 28 3.57 8.63 -4.24
C ILE A 28 2.09 8.29 -4.03
N TYR A 29 1.19 9.19 -4.43
CA TYR A 29 -0.25 8.99 -4.33
C TYR A 29 -0.95 9.41 -5.64
N THR A 30 -2.09 10.07 -5.58
CA THR A 30 -2.84 10.50 -6.76
C THR A 30 -2.08 11.62 -7.50
N PRO A 31 -1.94 11.57 -8.84
CA PRO A 31 -2.49 10.57 -9.76
C PRO A 31 -1.59 9.35 -10.03
N THR A 32 -0.31 9.41 -9.73
CA THR A 32 0.69 8.41 -10.16
C THR A 32 0.43 7.02 -9.57
N VAL A 33 -0.04 6.94 -8.33
CA VAL A 33 -0.36 5.65 -7.67
C VAL A 33 -1.43 4.87 -8.43
N GLY A 34 -2.34 5.53 -9.15
CA GLY A 34 -3.32 4.87 -10.01
C GLY A 34 -2.66 4.04 -11.11
N LEU A 35 -1.69 4.62 -11.81
CA LEU A 35 -0.91 3.92 -12.83
C LEU A 35 -0.07 2.79 -12.23
N VAL A 36 0.42 2.96 -11.01
CA VAL A 36 1.13 1.91 -10.27
C VAL A 36 0.20 0.72 -10.01
N CYS A 37 -1.04 0.97 -9.59
CA CYS A 37 -2.02 -0.10 -9.35
C CYS A 37 -2.35 -0.90 -10.61
N GLU A 38 -2.46 -0.25 -11.76
CA GLU A 38 -2.71 -0.91 -13.05
C GLU A 38 -1.57 -1.85 -13.47
N ASN A 39 -0.35 -1.61 -13.00
CA ASN A 39 0.86 -2.35 -13.34
C ASN A 39 1.56 -2.92 -12.11
N TYR A 40 0.83 -3.18 -11.03
CA TYR A 40 1.37 -3.50 -9.72
C TYR A 40 2.35 -4.67 -9.73
N SER A 41 2.00 -5.77 -10.37
CA SER A 41 2.80 -7.00 -10.37
C SER A 41 4.21 -6.83 -10.94
N GLY A 42 4.39 -5.86 -11.84
CA GLY A 42 5.71 -5.57 -12.45
C GLY A 42 6.56 -4.58 -11.67
N LEU A 43 6.00 -3.85 -10.70
CA LEU A 43 6.65 -2.69 -10.09
C LEU A 43 7.17 -2.93 -8.67
N PHE A 44 6.54 -3.80 -7.88
CA PHE A 44 6.94 -4.08 -6.50
C PHE A 44 7.73 -5.40 -6.41
N ARG A 45 8.93 -5.33 -5.87
CA ARG A 45 9.83 -6.49 -5.67
C ARG A 45 9.68 -7.12 -4.29
N ARG A 46 9.16 -6.38 -3.31
CA ARG A 46 8.92 -6.85 -1.94
C ARG A 46 7.46 -6.68 -1.59
N PRO A 47 6.87 -7.62 -0.86
CA PRO A 47 5.54 -7.44 -0.28
C PRO A 47 5.54 -6.21 0.64
N ARG A 48 4.59 -5.30 0.43
CA ARG A 48 4.45 -4.08 1.22
C ARG A 48 3.14 -4.02 1.99
N GLY A 49 2.46 -5.14 2.13
CA GLY A 49 1.20 -5.23 2.84
C GLY A 49 0.78 -6.67 3.03
N MET A 50 -0.35 -6.85 3.70
CA MET A 50 -0.96 -8.16 3.90
C MET A 50 -2.15 -8.36 2.98
N TYR A 51 -2.30 -9.60 2.52
CA TYR A 51 -3.42 -10.04 1.71
C TYR A 51 -4.23 -11.06 2.51
N PHE A 52 -5.53 -10.80 2.63
CA PHE A 52 -6.48 -11.76 3.21
C PHE A 52 -7.50 -12.13 2.14
N SER A 53 -7.70 -13.41 1.93
CA SER A 53 -8.77 -13.90 1.06
C SER A 53 -10.04 -14.21 1.86
N ALA A 54 -11.15 -14.36 1.17
CA ALA A 54 -12.39 -14.81 1.79
C ALA A 54 -12.24 -16.19 2.46
N LYS A 55 -11.24 -16.99 2.02
CA LYS A 55 -10.92 -18.31 2.58
C LYS A 55 -10.22 -18.22 3.94
N ASP A 56 -9.58 -17.09 4.24
CA ASP A 56 -8.84 -16.88 5.49
C ASP A 56 -9.74 -16.45 6.65
N LYS A 57 -11.06 -16.49 6.45
CA LYS A 57 -12.02 -16.16 7.49
C LYS A 57 -11.83 -17.07 8.71
N GLY A 58 -11.56 -16.44 9.86
CA GLY A 58 -11.25 -17.14 11.10
C GLY A 58 -9.75 -17.29 11.39
N GLU A 59 -8.87 -17.19 10.37
CA GLU A 59 -7.42 -17.33 10.51
C GLU A 59 -6.67 -15.99 10.43
N MET A 60 -7.38 -14.89 10.17
CA MET A 60 -6.77 -13.56 9.95
C MET A 60 -5.90 -13.09 11.10
N MET A 61 -6.31 -13.37 12.35
CA MET A 61 -5.51 -13.00 13.53
C MET A 61 -4.16 -13.72 13.55
N SER A 62 -4.15 -15.02 13.25
CA SER A 62 -2.92 -15.80 13.16
C SER A 62 -1.98 -15.26 12.08
N MET A 63 -2.54 -14.83 10.95
CA MET A 63 -1.77 -14.23 9.86
C MET A 63 -1.18 -12.87 10.26
N ILE A 64 -1.93 -12.04 10.99
CA ILE A 64 -1.46 -10.73 11.47
C ILE A 64 -0.26 -10.87 12.40
N TYR A 65 -0.20 -11.89 13.24
CA TYR A 65 0.96 -12.13 14.11
C TYR A 65 2.26 -12.41 13.35
N ASN A 66 2.17 -12.78 12.07
CA ASN A 66 3.34 -12.94 11.20
C ASN A 66 3.84 -11.62 10.59
N TRP A 67 3.10 -10.52 10.74
CA TRP A 67 3.56 -9.20 10.30
C TRP A 67 4.77 -8.76 11.14
N PRO A 68 5.87 -8.30 10.52
CA PRO A 68 7.13 -8.04 11.22
C PRO A 68 7.15 -6.72 12.00
N ALA A 69 6.06 -6.36 12.63
CA ALA A 69 5.95 -5.19 13.48
C ALA A 69 5.33 -5.59 14.83
N GLU A 70 5.96 -5.16 15.93
CA GLU A 70 5.45 -5.42 17.28
C GLU A 70 4.16 -4.65 17.57
N LYS A 71 4.01 -3.47 16.96
CA LYS A 71 2.85 -2.59 17.14
C LYS A 71 2.51 -1.90 15.83
N VAL A 72 1.23 -1.86 15.52
CA VAL A 72 0.68 -1.13 14.37
C VAL A 72 -0.17 0.02 14.90
N ASP A 73 0.15 1.25 14.48
CA ASP A 73 -0.57 2.47 14.87
C ASP A 73 -1.63 2.86 13.83
N MET A 74 -1.43 2.51 12.57
CA MET A 74 -2.37 2.81 11.49
C MET A 74 -2.48 1.70 10.46
N ILE A 75 -3.70 1.38 10.09
CA ILE A 75 -4.04 0.41 9.05
C ILE A 75 -4.88 1.11 7.99
N VAL A 76 -4.60 0.84 6.72
CA VAL A 76 -5.47 1.19 5.60
C VAL A 76 -5.87 -0.09 4.89
N VAL A 77 -7.17 -0.32 4.79
CA VAL A 77 -7.77 -1.54 4.23
C VAL A 77 -8.55 -1.21 2.97
N THR A 78 -8.43 -2.05 1.96
CA THR A 78 -9.26 -1.99 0.75
C THR A 78 -9.57 -3.40 0.24
N ASP A 79 -10.69 -3.55 -0.44
CA ASP A 79 -11.01 -4.74 -1.24
C ASP A 79 -10.75 -4.53 -2.74
N GLY A 80 -10.31 -3.33 -3.12
CA GLY A 80 -9.99 -2.97 -4.49
C GLY A 80 -11.18 -2.86 -5.45
N SER A 81 -12.42 -3.09 -4.98
CA SER A 81 -13.61 -3.18 -5.83
C SER A 81 -14.04 -1.84 -6.42
N ARG A 82 -13.67 -0.75 -5.78
CA ARG A 82 -14.10 0.59 -6.19
C ARG A 82 -13.05 1.65 -5.89
N ILE A 83 -12.04 1.71 -6.73
CA ILE A 83 -11.00 2.73 -6.64
C ILE A 83 -11.45 3.97 -7.41
N LEU A 84 -11.50 5.12 -6.72
CA LEU A 84 -11.97 6.38 -7.27
C LEU A 84 -11.25 6.72 -8.58
N GLY A 85 -12.03 6.88 -9.66
CA GLY A 85 -11.51 7.19 -11.00
C GLY A 85 -10.98 5.99 -11.79
N LEU A 86 -10.78 4.82 -11.16
CA LEU A 86 -10.20 3.62 -11.81
C LEU A 86 -11.13 2.41 -11.83
N GLY A 87 -12.12 2.36 -10.92
CA GLY A 87 -13.06 1.25 -10.82
C GLY A 87 -12.50 0.06 -10.05
N ASP A 88 -12.86 -1.15 -10.47
CA ASP A 88 -12.45 -2.40 -9.85
C ASP A 88 -11.03 -2.79 -10.31
N LEU A 89 -10.09 -2.77 -9.39
CA LEU A 89 -8.70 -3.19 -9.59
C LEU A 89 -8.37 -4.51 -8.90
N GLY A 90 -9.31 -5.11 -8.19
CA GLY A 90 -9.08 -6.33 -7.44
C GLY A 90 -7.85 -6.19 -6.51
N VAL A 91 -7.04 -7.23 -6.42
CA VAL A 91 -5.85 -7.24 -5.55
C VAL A 91 -4.78 -6.22 -5.93
N GLN A 92 -4.76 -5.75 -7.18
CA GLN A 92 -3.84 -4.69 -7.62
C GLN A 92 -4.13 -3.37 -6.93
N GLY A 93 -5.32 -3.18 -6.39
CA GLY A 93 -5.70 -2.03 -5.59
C GLY A 93 -4.89 -1.80 -4.31
N ILE A 94 -4.07 -2.77 -3.89
CA ILE A 94 -3.17 -2.64 -2.71
C ILE A 94 -2.22 -1.43 -2.82
N GLY A 95 -1.90 -0.98 -4.02
CA GLY A 95 -1.10 0.22 -4.23
C GLY A 95 -1.72 1.48 -3.62
N ILE A 96 -3.04 1.55 -3.52
CA ILE A 96 -3.75 2.69 -2.91
C ILE A 96 -3.48 2.78 -1.40
N PRO A 97 -3.71 1.74 -0.58
CA PRO A 97 -3.31 1.76 0.83
C PRO A 97 -1.84 2.06 1.05
N ILE A 98 -0.96 1.49 0.24
CA ILE A 98 0.49 1.74 0.33
C ILE A 98 0.79 3.23 0.13
N GLY A 99 0.30 3.83 -0.96
CA GLY A 99 0.53 5.25 -1.25
C GLY A 99 -0.12 6.17 -0.22
N LYS A 100 -1.30 5.83 0.27
CA LYS A 100 -1.99 6.59 1.30
C LYS A 100 -1.22 6.59 2.62
N LEU A 101 -0.68 5.46 3.04
CA LEU A 101 0.16 5.37 4.22
C LEU A 101 1.47 6.13 4.07
N ASP A 102 2.08 6.13 2.90
CA ASP A 102 3.27 6.94 2.61
C ASP A 102 2.99 8.45 2.80
N VAL A 103 1.82 8.92 2.36
CA VAL A 103 1.38 10.31 2.60
C VAL A 103 1.19 10.59 4.08
N TYR A 104 0.56 9.69 4.84
CA TYR A 104 0.37 9.85 6.27
C TYR A 104 1.69 9.86 7.04
N VAL A 105 2.64 9.03 6.66
CA VAL A 105 3.99 9.06 7.24
C VAL A 105 4.67 10.40 6.96
N ALA A 106 4.67 10.83 5.70
CA ALA A 106 5.37 12.04 5.28
C ALA A 106 4.72 13.34 5.80
N ALA A 107 3.39 13.42 5.76
CA ALA A 107 2.65 14.64 6.08
C ALA A 107 2.16 14.70 7.54
N ALA A 108 1.81 13.56 8.14
CA ALA A 108 1.29 13.49 9.51
C ALA A 108 2.30 12.97 10.54
N GLY A 109 3.50 12.59 10.13
CA GLY A 109 4.56 12.17 11.04
C GLY A 109 4.35 10.78 11.66
N ILE A 110 3.52 9.93 11.06
CA ILE A 110 3.29 8.57 11.55
C ILE A 110 4.56 7.73 11.32
N ASN A 111 4.92 6.90 12.30
CA ASN A 111 6.09 6.05 12.18
C ASN A 111 5.89 5.01 11.05
N PRO A 112 6.77 4.99 10.04
CA PRO A 112 6.63 4.08 8.90
C PRO A 112 6.73 2.59 9.26
N GLN A 113 7.34 2.25 10.38
CA GLN A 113 7.42 0.87 10.89
C GLN A 113 6.15 0.41 11.60
N LYS A 114 5.20 1.31 11.82
CA LYS A 114 3.95 1.05 12.56
C LYS A 114 2.71 1.23 11.69
N VAL A 115 2.84 1.09 10.39
CA VAL A 115 1.75 1.16 9.42
C VAL A 115 1.56 -0.19 8.74
N LEU A 116 0.32 -0.51 8.39
CA LEU A 116 -0.02 -1.78 7.75
C LEU A 116 -1.06 -1.56 6.65
N PRO A 117 -0.69 -1.68 5.37
CA PRO A 117 -1.65 -1.75 4.28
C PRO A 117 -2.23 -3.17 4.18
N ILE A 118 -3.55 -3.26 4.02
CA ILE A 118 -4.28 -4.54 3.92
C ILE A 118 -5.15 -4.55 2.66
N MET A 119 -5.04 -5.66 1.93
CA MET A 119 -5.93 -6.03 0.84
C MET A 119 -6.83 -7.18 1.27
N LEU A 120 -8.13 -6.99 1.14
CA LEU A 120 -9.12 -8.05 1.28
C LEU A 120 -9.47 -8.59 -0.11
N ASP A 121 -8.97 -9.76 -0.45
CA ASP A 121 -9.28 -10.43 -1.70
C ASP A 121 -10.63 -11.16 -1.59
N VAL A 122 -11.64 -10.52 -2.10
CA VAL A 122 -13.01 -11.05 -2.20
C VAL A 122 -13.42 -11.35 -3.64
N GLY A 123 -12.44 -11.38 -4.54
CA GLY A 123 -12.64 -11.51 -5.98
C GLY A 123 -12.78 -10.17 -6.69
N THR A 124 -12.93 -10.24 -7.99
CA THR A 124 -13.09 -9.07 -8.86
C THR A 124 -14.09 -9.35 -9.97
N ASN A 125 -14.83 -8.33 -10.38
CA ASN A 125 -15.68 -8.36 -11.58
C ASN A 125 -14.95 -7.83 -12.83
N ASN A 126 -13.68 -7.47 -12.69
CA ASN A 126 -12.86 -6.99 -13.79
C ASN A 126 -12.26 -8.18 -14.55
N GLU A 127 -12.83 -8.49 -15.71
CA GLU A 127 -12.43 -9.64 -16.53
C GLU A 127 -10.99 -9.56 -17.11
N LYS A 128 -10.34 -8.40 -16.97
CA LYS A 128 -8.95 -8.20 -17.42
C LYS A 128 -7.92 -8.55 -16.36
N LEU A 129 -8.36 -8.80 -15.15
CA LEU A 129 -7.55 -9.23 -14.01
C LEU A 129 -7.79 -10.75 -13.72
#